data_39a20bbb7aba00c7004520d9cb9492a6
#
_entry.id   39a20bbb7aba00c7004520d9cb9492a6
#
_cell.length_a   1.000
_cell.length_b   1.000
_cell.length_c   1.000
_cell.angle_alpha   90.00
_cell.angle_beta   90.00
_cell.angle_gamma   90.00
#
_symmetry.space_group_name_H-M   'P 1'
#
loop_
_entity.id
_entity.type
_entity.pdbx_description
1 polymer ?
#
loop_
_entity_poly.entity_id
_entity_poly.type
_entity_poly.pdbx_seq_one_letter_code
_entity_poly.pdbx_strand_id
1 'polypeptide(L)'
;MGSWPKAHDRDRRLHRGPPTGTLRAMAEAPLHPTDRLERRVVAYWLLGDALTTAVLTSLAWFVGRPLLVEHWSGWSSVYEHLLLGACLGLVLLTLLVPPLAYWRWRFAFAGDLLLLRYGILFVEERAVPVRRMQHVDLVRGPIERLFGLATLVVFTAGNEGSAFRVPGLRATTAQSLRDRILEARGDGRL
;
A
#
# COMPACT_ATOMS: atom_id res chain seq x y z
N MET A 1 31.83 10.04 -54.58
CA MET A 1 32.10 11.23 -53.74
C MET A 1 30.88 11.48 -52.90
N GLY A 2 30.83 10.90 -51.72
CA GLY A 2 29.70 11.01 -50.79
C GLY A 2 30.01 12.06 -49.73
N SER A 3 29.21 13.10 -49.67
CA SER A 3 29.33 14.17 -48.69
C SER A 3 28.81 13.71 -47.29
N TRP A 4 29.68 13.71 -46.32
CA TRP A 4 29.35 13.49 -44.91
C TRP A 4 28.58 14.70 -44.36
N PRO A 5 27.51 14.51 -43.60
CA PRO A 5 26.80 15.62 -42.96
C PRO A 5 27.68 16.24 -41.85
N LYS A 6 27.76 17.56 -41.88
CA LYS A 6 28.59 18.37 -40.97
C LYS A 6 28.19 18.15 -39.50
N ALA A 7 29.19 17.97 -38.65
CA ALA A 7 29.10 17.70 -37.22
C ALA A 7 28.36 18.78 -36.38
N HIS A 8 27.88 19.87 -36.98
CA HIS A 8 27.33 21.03 -36.29
C HIS A 8 25.86 20.89 -35.89
N ASP A 9 25.15 19.83 -36.33
CA ASP A 9 23.71 19.65 -36.03
C ASP A 9 23.44 18.67 -34.87
N ARG A 10 24.47 18.01 -34.34
CA ARG A 10 24.35 17.11 -33.18
C ARG A 10 24.34 17.86 -31.85
N ASP A 11 24.99 19.01 -31.75
CA ASP A 11 25.11 19.75 -30.47
C ASP A 11 23.85 20.53 -30.08
N ARG A 12 22.97 20.84 -31.02
CA ARG A 12 21.70 21.55 -30.71
C ARG A 12 20.62 20.68 -30.08
N ARG A 13 20.77 19.35 -30.12
CA ARG A 13 19.80 18.45 -29.52
C ARG A 13 20.08 18.12 -28.05
N LEU A 14 21.29 18.35 -27.57
CA LEU A 14 21.72 18.02 -26.22
C LEU A 14 21.40 19.10 -25.19
N HIS A 15 20.96 20.29 -25.61
CA HIS A 15 20.61 21.40 -24.70
C HIS A 15 19.13 21.76 -24.66
N ARG A 16 18.24 20.88 -25.08
CA ARG A 16 16.84 21.06 -24.71
C ARG A 16 16.68 20.59 -23.27
N GLY A 17 16.81 21.54 -22.34
CA GLY A 17 16.35 21.35 -20.96
C GLY A 17 14.91 20.84 -20.92
N PRO A 18 14.49 20.20 -19.84
CA PRO A 18 13.14 19.68 -19.73
C PRO A 18 12.14 20.81 -20.05
N PRO A 19 11.05 20.50 -20.80
CA PRO A 19 10.07 21.51 -21.16
C PRO A 19 9.62 22.25 -19.90
N THR A 20 9.57 23.57 -19.99
CA THR A 20 9.26 24.48 -18.86
C THR A 20 7.99 24.09 -18.08
N GLY A 21 7.05 23.39 -18.71
CA GLY A 21 5.88 22.80 -18.07
C GLY A 21 6.18 21.70 -17.04
N THR A 22 7.24 20.92 -17.27
CA THR A 22 7.65 19.83 -16.35
C THR A 22 8.28 20.39 -15.07
N LEU A 23 9.07 21.45 -15.17
CA LEU A 23 9.69 22.11 -14.02
C LEU A 23 8.63 22.81 -13.15
N ARG A 24 7.58 23.39 -13.77
CA ARG A 24 6.47 24.01 -13.07
C ARG A 24 5.59 22.96 -12.38
N ALA A 25 5.30 21.84 -13.03
CA ALA A 25 4.58 20.72 -12.45
C ALA A 25 5.33 20.05 -11.28
N MET A 26 6.66 20.01 -11.33
CA MET A 26 7.50 19.53 -10.21
C MET A 26 7.57 20.52 -9.06
N ALA A 27 7.48 21.83 -9.31
CA ALA A 27 7.45 22.85 -8.27
C ALA A 27 6.07 22.95 -7.58
N GLU A 28 4.99 22.58 -8.27
CA GLU A 28 3.62 22.56 -7.74
C GLU A 28 3.23 21.18 -7.16
N ALA A 29 4.10 20.16 -7.29
CA ALA A 29 3.85 18.84 -6.73
C ALA A 29 3.84 18.90 -5.21
N PRO A 30 2.80 18.37 -4.54
CA PRO A 30 2.78 18.33 -3.09
C PRO A 30 4.00 17.52 -2.60
N LEU A 31 4.85 18.15 -1.78
CA LEU A 31 6.04 17.52 -1.19
C LEU A 31 5.68 16.39 -0.21
N HIS A 32 4.40 16.30 0.17
CA HIS A 32 3.88 15.31 1.10
C HIS A 32 2.64 14.62 0.52
N PRO A 33 2.46 13.32 0.78
CA PRO A 33 1.30 12.58 0.34
C PRO A 33 0.02 13.12 1.03
N THR A 34 -0.95 13.58 0.22
CA THR A 34 -2.18 14.23 0.68
C THR A 34 -3.41 13.35 0.58
N ASP A 35 -3.43 12.42 -0.37
CA ASP A 35 -4.59 11.61 -0.67
C ASP A 35 -4.79 10.51 0.37
N ARG A 36 -6.06 10.23 0.67
CA ARG A 36 -6.45 9.18 1.63
C ARG A 36 -7.00 7.97 0.88
N LEU A 37 -6.91 6.83 1.54
CA LEU A 37 -7.61 5.63 1.11
C LEU A 37 -9.13 5.82 1.21
N GLU A 38 -9.90 4.95 0.57
CA GLU A 38 -11.36 4.93 0.71
C GLU A 38 -11.75 4.50 2.13
N ARG A 39 -12.72 5.17 2.75
CA ARG A 39 -13.15 4.84 4.15
C ARG A 39 -13.60 3.39 4.30
N ARG A 40 -14.14 2.79 3.25
CA ARG A 40 -14.58 1.39 3.23
C ARG A 40 -13.46 0.39 3.49
N VAL A 41 -12.20 0.78 3.30
CA VAL A 41 -11.06 -0.08 3.59
C VAL A 41 -10.98 -0.45 5.08
N VAL A 42 -11.42 0.44 5.97
CA VAL A 42 -11.47 0.15 7.42
C VAL A 42 -12.39 -1.03 7.69
N ALA A 43 -13.60 -1.04 7.08
CA ALA A 43 -14.53 -2.15 7.24
C ALA A 43 -13.98 -3.46 6.62
N TYR A 44 -13.29 -3.35 5.48
CA TYR A 44 -12.61 -4.48 4.86
C TYR A 44 -11.54 -5.08 5.77
N TRP A 45 -10.65 -4.24 6.35
CA TRP A 45 -9.62 -4.69 7.27
C TRP A 45 -10.21 -5.25 8.57
N LEU A 46 -11.22 -4.56 9.15
CA LEU A 46 -11.92 -5.03 10.35
C LEU A 46 -12.54 -6.41 10.12
N LEU A 47 -13.13 -6.67 8.97
CA LEU A 47 -13.73 -7.98 8.66
C LEU A 47 -12.65 -9.08 8.59
N GLY A 48 -11.53 -8.83 7.94
CA GLY A 48 -10.41 -9.77 7.85
C GLY A 48 -9.79 -10.06 9.21
N ASP A 49 -9.51 -9.01 9.97
CA ASP A 49 -8.90 -9.11 11.29
C ASP A 49 -9.87 -9.73 12.31
N ALA A 50 -11.18 -9.41 12.24
CA ALA A 50 -12.20 -10.02 13.10
C ALA A 50 -12.34 -11.52 12.85
N LEU A 51 -12.31 -11.96 11.58
CA LEU A 51 -12.35 -13.38 11.25
C LEU A 51 -11.12 -14.10 11.81
N THR A 52 -9.93 -13.54 11.62
CA THR A 52 -8.68 -14.09 12.16
C THR A 52 -8.71 -14.14 13.68
N THR A 53 -9.16 -13.05 14.33
CA THR A 53 -9.30 -12.97 15.79
C THR A 53 -10.30 -13.99 16.31
N ALA A 54 -11.44 -14.16 15.65
CA ALA A 54 -12.43 -15.16 16.03
C ALA A 54 -11.88 -16.58 15.96
N VAL A 55 -11.13 -16.91 14.93
CA VAL A 55 -10.46 -18.22 14.80
C VAL A 55 -9.42 -18.42 15.90
N LEU A 56 -8.56 -17.44 16.14
CA LEU A 56 -7.49 -17.53 17.14
C LEU A 56 -8.06 -17.63 18.58
N THR A 57 -9.06 -16.83 18.90
CA THR A 57 -9.70 -16.87 20.23
C THR A 57 -10.48 -18.16 20.44
N SER A 58 -11.16 -18.68 19.40
CA SER A 58 -11.84 -19.97 19.48
C SER A 58 -10.83 -21.11 19.67
N LEU A 59 -9.72 -21.10 18.93
CA LEU A 59 -8.68 -22.11 19.08
C LEU A 59 -8.06 -22.07 20.49
N ALA A 60 -7.73 -20.87 20.98
CA ALA A 60 -7.19 -20.69 22.31
C ALA A 60 -8.16 -21.18 23.40
N TRP A 61 -9.46 -20.93 23.22
CA TRP A 61 -10.48 -21.34 24.19
C TRP A 61 -10.77 -22.84 24.16
N PHE A 62 -10.99 -23.41 22.97
CA PHE A 62 -11.43 -24.81 22.85
C PHE A 62 -10.29 -25.81 22.87
N VAL A 63 -9.08 -25.43 22.47
CA VAL A 63 -7.92 -26.31 22.44
C VAL A 63 -6.88 -25.92 23.50
N GLY A 64 -6.52 -24.66 23.55
CA GLY A 64 -5.47 -24.18 24.46
C GLY A 64 -5.86 -24.29 25.93
N ARG A 65 -7.10 -23.88 26.29
CA ARG A 65 -7.58 -23.93 27.68
C ARG A 65 -7.56 -25.35 28.27
N PRO A 66 -8.18 -26.40 27.66
CA PRO A 66 -8.15 -27.74 28.25
C PRO A 66 -6.73 -28.30 28.37
N LEU A 67 -5.86 -28.09 27.42
CA LEU A 67 -4.46 -28.55 27.48
C LEU A 67 -3.69 -27.93 28.66
N LEU A 68 -3.91 -26.64 28.93
CA LEU A 68 -3.25 -25.93 30.02
C LEU A 68 -3.80 -26.34 31.39
N VAL A 69 -5.13 -26.52 31.50
CA VAL A 69 -5.78 -26.91 32.75
C VAL A 69 -5.44 -28.35 33.14
N GLU A 70 -5.36 -29.26 32.18
CA GLU A 70 -5.01 -30.67 32.42
C GLU A 70 -3.57 -30.84 32.93
N HIS A 71 -2.63 -30.03 32.43
CA HIS A 71 -1.22 -30.14 32.82
C HIS A 71 -0.88 -29.41 34.13
N TRP A 72 -1.65 -28.38 34.53
CA TRP A 72 -1.30 -27.49 35.66
C TRP A 72 -2.52 -27.17 36.54
N SER A 73 -3.06 -28.18 37.17
CA SER A 73 -4.31 -28.09 37.97
C SER A 73 -4.27 -27.09 39.15
N GLY A 74 -3.08 -26.78 39.67
CA GLY A 74 -2.93 -25.85 40.80
C GLY A 74 -3.03 -24.34 40.43
N TRP A 75 -2.96 -24.00 39.14
CA TRP A 75 -2.92 -22.61 38.65
C TRP A 75 -4.06 -22.27 37.68
N SER A 76 -5.11 -23.08 37.67
CA SER A 76 -6.18 -22.98 36.68
C SER A 76 -6.84 -21.60 36.60
N SER A 77 -7.13 -20.97 37.75
CA SER A 77 -7.75 -19.64 37.80
C SER A 77 -6.84 -18.53 37.21
N VAL A 78 -5.52 -18.58 37.45
CA VAL A 78 -4.57 -17.59 36.93
C VAL A 78 -4.51 -17.70 35.40
N TYR A 79 -4.42 -18.92 34.86
CA TYR A 79 -4.41 -19.13 33.40
C TYR A 79 -5.69 -18.69 32.72
N GLU A 80 -6.85 -18.94 33.35
CA GLU A 80 -8.12 -18.49 32.81
C GLU A 80 -8.18 -16.96 32.71
N HIS A 81 -7.75 -16.23 33.71
CA HIS A 81 -7.70 -14.77 33.68
C HIS A 81 -6.69 -14.24 32.65
N LEU A 82 -5.51 -14.85 32.54
CA LEU A 82 -4.50 -14.49 31.55
C LEU A 82 -5.01 -14.76 30.12
N LEU A 83 -5.64 -15.90 29.88
CA LEU A 83 -6.22 -16.25 28.59
C LEU A 83 -7.35 -15.27 28.20
N LEU A 84 -8.23 -14.96 29.16
CA LEU A 84 -9.31 -14.01 28.97
C LEU A 84 -8.76 -12.60 28.66
N GLY A 85 -7.74 -12.17 29.39
CA GLY A 85 -7.05 -10.91 29.16
C GLY A 85 -6.38 -10.85 27.78
N ALA A 86 -5.73 -11.94 27.36
CA ALA A 86 -5.11 -12.05 26.04
C ALA A 86 -6.16 -11.99 24.92
N CYS A 87 -7.28 -12.73 25.04
CA CYS A 87 -8.40 -12.68 24.09
C CYS A 87 -9.00 -11.27 24.00
N LEU A 88 -9.23 -10.62 25.15
CA LEU A 88 -9.73 -9.24 25.18
C LEU A 88 -8.75 -8.27 24.54
N GLY A 89 -7.45 -8.39 24.83
CA GLY A 89 -6.39 -7.59 24.22
C GLY A 89 -6.35 -7.76 22.70
N LEU A 90 -6.51 -8.98 22.20
CA LEU A 90 -6.55 -9.27 20.77
C LEU A 90 -7.78 -8.64 20.09
N VAL A 91 -8.96 -8.70 20.74
CA VAL A 91 -10.17 -8.02 20.26
C VAL A 91 -9.99 -6.51 20.22
N LEU A 92 -9.38 -5.91 21.25
CA LEU A 92 -9.10 -4.48 21.29
C LEU A 92 -8.14 -4.07 20.15
N LEU A 93 -7.09 -4.84 19.91
CA LEU A 93 -6.17 -4.60 18.79
C LEU A 93 -6.90 -4.67 17.45
N THR A 94 -7.74 -5.67 17.26
CA THR A 94 -8.58 -5.81 16.04
C THR A 94 -9.46 -4.57 15.80
N LEU A 95 -10.00 -3.97 16.85
CA LEU A 95 -10.86 -2.79 16.72
C LEU A 95 -10.08 -1.50 16.53
N LEU A 96 -8.89 -1.38 17.12
CA LEU A 96 -8.11 -0.12 17.15
C LEU A 96 -7.12 0.01 16.00
N VAL A 97 -6.48 -1.10 15.58
CA VAL A 97 -5.39 -1.05 14.59
C VAL A 97 -5.88 -0.62 13.19
N PRO A 98 -6.96 -1.16 12.60
CA PRO A 98 -7.41 -0.77 11.28
C PRO A 98 -7.78 0.71 11.13
N PRO A 99 -8.56 1.35 12.02
CA PRO A 99 -8.85 2.78 11.91
C PRO A 99 -7.60 3.62 12.10
N LEU A 100 -6.69 3.23 13.00
CA LEU A 100 -5.43 3.94 13.22
C LEU A 100 -4.51 3.84 12.00
N ALA A 101 -4.40 2.66 11.39
CA ALA A 101 -3.67 2.45 10.14
C ALA A 101 -4.25 3.31 9.02
N TYR A 102 -5.58 3.34 8.87
CA TYR A 102 -6.24 4.19 7.89
C TYR A 102 -5.90 5.66 8.07
N TRP A 103 -5.88 6.17 9.29
CA TRP A 103 -5.55 7.57 9.54
C TRP A 103 -4.11 7.93 9.23
N ARG A 104 -3.21 6.96 9.32
CA ARG A 104 -1.79 7.13 9.02
C ARG A 104 -1.44 6.93 7.55
N TRP A 105 -2.28 6.19 6.81
CA TRP A 105 -2.05 5.91 5.41
C TRP A 105 -2.31 7.15 4.54
N ARG A 106 -1.33 7.52 3.72
CA ARG A 106 -1.40 8.60 2.74
C ARG A 106 -0.65 8.21 1.49
N PHE A 107 -1.13 8.69 0.35
CA PHE A 107 -0.41 8.59 -0.91
C PHE A 107 -0.59 9.88 -1.71
N ALA A 108 0.30 10.12 -2.68
CA ALA A 108 0.13 11.16 -3.70
C ALA A 108 0.85 10.73 -4.97
N PHE A 109 0.29 11.12 -6.09
CA PHE A 109 0.94 10.99 -7.39
C PHE A 109 1.27 12.37 -7.94
N ALA A 110 2.54 12.71 -7.93
CA ALA A 110 3.05 14.03 -8.25
C ALA A 110 4.05 13.95 -9.42
N GLY A 111 3.61 14.36 -10.60
CA GLY A 111 4.42 14.33 -11.81
C GLY A 111 4.84 12.90 -12.20
N ASP A 112 6.09 12.54 -11.93
CA ASP A 112 6.67 11.22 -12.19
C ASP A 112 7.06 10.47 -10.90
N LEU A 113 6.51 10.89 -9.75
CA LEU A 113 6.75 10.28 -8.44
C LEU A 113 5.45 9.78 -7.81
N LEU A 114 5.46 8.53 -7.33
CA LEU A 114 4.44 8.01 -6.43
C LEU A 114 4.98 8.11 -5.00
N LEU A 115 4.35 8.95 -4.19
CA LEU A 115 4.68 9.15 -2.79
C LEU A 115 3.75 8.30 -1.93
N LEU A 116 4.32 7.55 -0.99
CA LEU A 116 3.60 6.69 -0.06
C LEU A 116 4.06 7.00 1.36
N ARG A 117 3.11 7.09 2.29
CA ARG A 117 3.37 7.20 3.72
C ARG A 117 2.41 6.29 4.47
N TYR A 118 2.95 5.36 5.24
CA TYR A 118 2.18 4.39 6.01
C TYR A 118 2.91 3.95 7.27
N GLY A 119 2.22 3.20 8.13
CA GLY A 119 2.75 2.69 9.38
C GLY A 119 2.16 3.38 10.61
N ILE A 120 2.05 2.64 11.71
CA ILE A 120 1.48 3.11 12.98
C ILE A 120 2.58 3.49 13.96
N LEU A 121 3.43 2.55 14.33
CA LEU A 121 4.57 2.76 15.24
C LEU A 121 5.79 3.29 14.49
N PHE A 122 6.12 2.63 13.38
CA PHE A 122 7.17 3.07 12.48
C PHE A 122 6.52 3.67 11.24
N VAL A 123 6.83 4.92 10.95
CA VAL A 123 6.31 5.61 9.76
C VAL A 123 7.31 5.42 8.64
N GLU A 124 6.87 4.79 7.57
CA GLU A 124 7.64 4.66 6.34
C GLU A 124 7.16 5.69 5.32
N GLU A 125 8.10 6.45 4.80
CA GLU A 125 7.89 7.36 3.68
C GLU A 125 8.68 6.85 2.48
N ARG A 126 8.01 6.64 1.36
CA ARG A 126 8.64 6.13 0.15
C ARG A 126 8.26 6.97 -1.05
N ALA A 127 9.27 7.34 -1.84
CA ALA A 127 9.11 8.01 -3.11
C ALA A 127 9.54 7.04 -4.22
N VAL A 128 8.61 6.65 -5.06
CA VAL A 128 8.83 5.68 -6.14
C VAL A 128 8.77 6.40 -7.48
N PRO A 129 9.92 6.58 -8.18
CA PRO A 129 9.94 7.19 -9.50
C PRO A 129 9.27 6.30 -10.55
N VAL A 130 8.40 6.87 -11.37
CA VAL A 130 7.70 6.17 -12.46
C VAL A 130 8.69 5.46 -13.40
N ARG A 131 9.84 6.06 -13.66
CA ARG A 131 10.89 5.48 -14.51
C ARG A 131 11.46 4.16 -13.99
N ARG A 132 11.34 3.88 -12.68
CA ARG A 132 11.77 2.62 -12.06
C ARG A 132 10.67 1.58 -12.00
N MET A 133 9.43 1.94 -12.33
CA MET A 133 8.30 1.01 -12.33
C MET A 133 8.38 0.11 -13.57
N GLN A 134 8.35 -1.20 -13.36
CA GLN A 134 8.36 -2.20 -14.44
C GLN A 134 6.95 -2.50 -14.94
N HIS A 135 6.04 -2.81 -14.02
CA HIS A 135 4.63 -3.01 -14.33
C HIS A 135 3.76 -2.60 -13.15
N VAL A 136 2.49 -2.36 -13.44
CA VAL A 136 1.51 -1.89 -12.47
C VAL A 136 0.26 -2.73 -12.61
N ASP A 137 -0.09 -3.47 -11.57
CA ASP A 137 -1.21 -4.38 -11.52
C ASP A 137 -2.33 -3.86 -10.64
N LEU A 138 -3.56 -4.21 -10.99
CA LEU A 138 -4.74 -4.03 -10.16
C LEU A 138 -5.21 -5.39 -9.66
N VAL A 139 -5.12 -5.57 -8.36
CA VAL A 139 -5.59 -6.79 -7.69
C VAL A 139 -6.90 -6.50 -6.99
N ARG A 140 -7.86 -7.42 -7.13
CA ARG A 140 -9.16 -7.36 -6.44
C ARG A 140 -9.53 -8.73 -5.90
N GLY A 141 -9.39 -8.89 -4.59
CA GLY A 141 -9.88 -10.08 -3.90
C GLY A 141 -11.42 -10.14 -3.87
N PRO A 142 -12.00 -11.31 -3.50
CA PRO A 142 -13.46 -11.46 -3.41
C PRO A 142 -14.09 -10.45 -2.46
N ILE A 143 -13.50 -10.23 -1.29
CA ILE A 143 -13.99 -9.29 -0.28
C ILE A 143 -13.81 -7.84 -0.77
N GLU A 144 -12.66 -7.50 -1.38
CA GLU A 144 -12.44 -6.16 -1.96
C GLU A 144 -13.51 -5.81 -3.01
N ARG A 145 -13.95 -6.80 -3.80
CA ARG A 145 -15.04 -6.62 -4.80
C ARG A 145 -16.36 -6.24 -4.13
N LEU A 146 -16.71 -6.87 -3.01
CA LEU A 146 -17.92 -6.56 -2.25
C LEU A 146 -17.91 -5.11 -1.74
N PHE A 147 -16.75 -4.61 -1.34
CA PHE A 147 -16.60 -3.22 -0.87
C PHE A 147 -16.34 -2.21 -2.00
N GLY A 148 -16.25 -2.66 -3.27
CA GLY A 148 -15.90 -1.83 -4.41
C GLY A 148 -14.47 -1.30 -4.38
N LEU A 149 -13.57 -2.01 -3.69
CA LEU A 149 -12.17 -1.68 -3.50
C LEU A 149 -11.26 -2.39 -4.51
N ALA A 150 -10.04 -1.87 -4.62
CA ALA A 150 -8.94 -2.47 -5.37
C ALA A 150 -7.61 -2.11 -4.70
N THR A 151 -6.63 -2.97 -4.86
CA THR A 151 -5.24 -2.73 -4.48
C THR A 151 -4.40 -2.50 -5.73
N LEU A 152 -3.72 -1.36 -5.78
CA LEU A 152 -2.72 -1.08 -6.82
C LEU A 152 -1.39 -1.67 -6.37
N VAL A 153 -0.77 -2.50 -7.21
CA VAL A 153 0.53 -3.12 -6.96
C VAL A 153 1.50 -2.60 -8.01
N VAL A 154 2.57 -1.97 -7.55
CA VAL A 154 3.60 -1.37 -8.40
C VAL A 154 4.88 -2.15 -8.21
N PHE A 155 5.40 -2.73 -9.27
CA PHE A 155 6.67 -3.46 -9.28
C PHE A 155 7.78 -2.55 -9.82
N THR A 156 8.91 -2.53 -9.12
CA THR A 156 10.05 -1.69 -9.49
C THR A 156 11.29 -2.52 -9.84
N ALA A 157 12.14 -1.97 -10.71
CA ALA A 157 13.45 -2.53 -10.99
C ALA A 157 14.37 -2.32 -9.77
N GLY A 158 14.82 -3.40 -9.15
CA GLY A 158 15.69 -3.39 -7.98
C GLY A 158 15.75 -4.78 -7.35
N ASN A 159 16.40 -4.91 -6.19
CA ASN A 159 16.53 -6.17 -5.47
C ASN A 159 15.19 -6.90 -5.34
N GLU A 160 15.24 -8.21 -5.47
CA GLU A 160 14.11 -9.14 -5.53
C GLU A 160 12.92 -8.74 -4.66
N GLY A 161 11.74 -8.52 -5.29
CA GLY A 161 10.49 -8.36 -4.58
C GLY A 161 10.08 -6.94 -4.18
N SER A 162 10.67 -5.90 -4.73
CA SER A 162 10.24 -4.51 -4.45
C SER A 162 8.88 -4.18 -5.10
N ALA A 163 7.83 -4.83 -4.58
CA ALA A 163 6.46 -4.52 -4.92
C ALA A 163 5.87 -3.57 -3.88
N PHE A 164 5.43 -2.40 -4.30
CA PHE A 164 4.70 -1.45 -3.46
C PHE A 164 3.21 -1.63 -3.66
N ARG A 165 2.47 -1.68 -2.56
CA ARG A 165 1.02 -1.87 -2.57
C ARG A 165 0.32 -0.64 -2.02
N VAL A 166 -0.65 -0.13 -2.77
CA VAL A 166 -1.60 0.89 -2.32
C VAL A 166 -2.96 0.22 -2.16
N PRO A 167 -3.29 -0.26 -0.95
CA PRO A 167 -4.53 -0.98 -0.71
C PRO A 167 -5.72 -0.03 -0.59
N GLY A 168 -6.93 -0.56 -0.70
CA GLY A 168 -8.15 0.14 -0.33
C GLY A 168 -8.46 1.38 -1.15
N LEU A 169 -8.06 1.41 -2.40
CA LEU A 169 -8.51 2.41 -3.36
C LEU A 169 -9.90 2.04 -3.87
N ARG A 170 -10.73 3.05 -4.18
CA ARG A 170 -11.93 2.80 -4.98
C ARG A 170 -11.50 2.25 -6.34
N ALA A 171 -12.24 1.28 -6.86
CA ALA A 171 -11.89 0.61 -8.10
C ALA A 171 -11.65 1.57 -9.28
N THR A 172 -12.48 2.61 -9.41
CA THR A 172 -12.33 3.66 -10.44
C THR A 172 -11.09 4.52 -10.20
N THR A 173 -10.80 4.89 -8.95
CA THR A 173 -9.61 5.66 -8.58
C THR A 173 -8.33 4.86 -8.84
N ALA A 174 -8.35 3.56 -8.55
CA ALA A 174 -7.22 2.68 -8.80
C ALA A 174 -6.94 2.54 -10.31
N GLN A 175 -7.99 2.47 -11.14
CA GLN A 175 -7.86 2.47 -12.60
C GLN A 175 -7.27 3.78 -13.12
N SER A 176 -7.84 4.92 -12.72
CA SER A 176 -7.35 6.23 -13.15
C SER A 176 -5.90 6.49 -12.69
N LEU A 177 -5.53 6.04 -11.50
CA LEU A 177 -4.15 6.15 -11.00
C LEU A 177 -3.19 5.28 -11.83
N ARG A 178 -3.57 4.03 -12.13
CA ARG A 178 -2.80 3.16 -13.01
C ARG A 178 -2.59 3.80 -14.38
N ASP A 179 -3.66 4.31 -14.99
CA ASP A 179 -3.61 4.88 -16.34
C ASP A 179 -2.71 6.14 -16.36
N ARG A 180 -2.79 7.00 -15.35
CA ARG A 180 -1.87 8.14 -15.17
C ARG A 180 -0.41 7.71 -15.02
N ILE A 181 -0.13 6.63 -14.31
CA ILE A 181 1.23 6.08 -14.16
C ILE A 181 1.75 5.57 -15.52
N LEU A 182 0.90 4.86 -16.28
CA LEU A 182 1.27 4.35 -17.61
C LEU A 182 1.50 5.47 -18.61
N GLU A 183 0.67 6.52 -18.59
CA GLU A 183 0.89 7.73 -19.40
C GLU A 183 2.21 8.43 -19.05
N ALA A 184 2.50 8.61 -17.76
CA ALA A 184 3.75 9.22 -17.30
C ALA A 184 4.99 8.39 -17.66
N ARG A 185 4.84 7.06 -17.79
CA ARG A 185 5.90 6.15 -18.25
C ARG A 185 6.11 6.22 -19.76
N GLY A 186 5.16 6.74 -20.52
CA GLY A 186 5.19 6.78 -21.98
C GLY A 186 4.62 5.53 -22.67
N ASP A 187 4.08 4.57 -21.91
CA ASP A 187 3.45 3.34 -22.44
C ASP A 187 1.98 3.57 -22.88
N GLY A 188 1.44 4.74 -22.66
CA GLY A 188 0.05 5.09 -22.97
C GLY A 188 -0.27 5.30 -24.46
N ARG A 189 0.65 4.93 -25.37
CA ARG A 189 0.43 4.96 -26.81
C ARG A 189 0.56 3.56 -27.40
N LEU A 190 -0.48 2.79 -27.22
CA LEU A 190 -0.81 1.64 -28.06
C LEU A 190 -2.11 1.91 -28.76
#